data_b49d199fa7ea6cab6cfd8d55b65cb178
#
_entry.id   b49d199fa7ea6cab6cfd8d55b65cb178
#
_cell.length_a   1.000
_cell.length_b   1.000
_cell.length_c   1.000
_cell.angle_alpha   90.00
_cell.angle_beta   90.00
_cell.angle_gamma   90.00
#
_symmetry.space_group_name_H-M   'P 1'
#
loop_
_entity.id
_entity.type
_entity.pdbx_description
1 polymer ?
#
loop_
_entity_poly.entity_id
_entity_poly.type
_entity_poly.pdbx_seq_one_letter_code
_entity_poly.pdbx_strand_id
1 'polypeptide(L)'
;MLHGRALRYIDEVARQGSIRKAAKTLHVAASAVNRYILELEEELQAPIFERLPRGLKLTSSGEILIQHIRETLQAHQKMRAQIQSLKGLNRGEVVVATMATLAAGRIGEIVAAYREKHPQVSLRIMVGDRTTVAEMVALGQADLAIAYNLPDDTRLQRAAEFRHALGAVVAPTHPLATRKTVRMSDCLLYPLVLADRSLSLREVVEATAPARATLVPVVETNSMELMKRLAQTAPHVTFLNRLDVDREMVTGELVFIPLTGTGSLQRLNILHRARGSLSHAGSHFMQFAQERLLASFDES
;
A
#
# COMPACT_ATOMS: atom_id res chain seq x y z
N MET A 1 -7.00 -31.62 12.07
CA MET A 1 -6.94 -30.28 11.53
C MET A 1 -5.54 -30.07 10.97
N LEU A 2 -5.41 -29.67 9.71
CA LEU A 2 -4.13 -29.63 8.98
C LEU A 2 -3.07 -28.65 9.55
N HIS A 3 -3.48 -27.67 10.36
CA HIS A 3 -2.57 -26.77 11.07
C HIS A 3 -3.17 -26.42 12.43
N GLY A 4 -2.39 -26.66 13.48
CA GLY A 4 -2.83 -26.49 14.86
C GLY A 4 -3.26 -25.04 15.16
N ARG A 5 -4.13 -24.89 16.13
CA ARG A 5 -4.55 -23.58 16.67
C ARG A 5 -3.37 -22.75 17.19
N ALA A 6 -2.30 -23.44 17.59
CA ALA A 6 -1.06 -22.88 18.10
C ALA A 6 -0.45 -21.81 17.16
N LEU A 7 -0.34 -22.08 15.85
CA LEU A 7 0.25 -21.13 14.90
C LEU A 7 -0.51 -19.80 14.86
N ARG A 8 -1.85 -19.85 14.91
CA ARG A 8 -2.68 -18.63 14.95
C ARG A 8 -2.52 -17.86 16.27
N TYR A 9 -2.35 -18.57 17.37
CA TYR A 9 -2.17 -17.93 18.69
C TYR A 9 -0.85 -17.18 18.72
N ILE A 10 0.21 -17.79 18.24
CA ILE A 10 1.55 -17.20 18.25
C ILE A 10 1.62 -16.00 17.30
N ASP A 11 1.05 -16.10 16.08
CA ASP A 11 0.98 -14.96 15.16
C ASP A 11 0.18 -13.78 15.74
N GLU A 12 -0.95 -14.05 16.39
CA GLU A 12 -1.73 -12.98 17.02
C GLU A 12 -0.99 -12.34 18.21
N VAL A 13 -0.22 -13.11 19.00
CA VAL A 13 0.63 -12.56 20.05
C VAL A 13 1.73 -11.69 19.47
N ALA A 14 2.37 -12.10 18.39
CA ALA A 14 3.38 -11.31 17.70
C ALA A 14 2.80 -9.97 17.17
N ARG A 15 1.57 -10.00 16.68
CA ARG A 15 0.88 -8.82 16.16
C ARG A 15 0.46 -7.84 17.25
N GLN A 16 -0.01 -8.34 18.41
CA GLN A 16 -0.53 -7.53 19.51
C GLN A 16 0.54 -7.11 20.51
N GLY A 17 1.72 -7.77 20.50
CA GLY A 17 2.75 -7.59 21.52
C GLY A 17 2.29 -7.96 22.94
N SER A 18 1.18 -8.74 23.09
CA SER A 18 0.58 -9.05 24.37
C SER A 18 -0.27 -10.31 24.33
N ILE A 19 0.05 -11.29 25.17
CA ILE A 19 -0.73 -12.52 25.31
C ILE A 19 -2.18 -12.23 25.71
N ARG A 20 -2.42 -11.28 26.63
CA ARG A 20 -3.78 -10.94 27.08
C ARG A 20 -4.63 -10.33 25.97
N LYS A 21 -4.05 -9.41 25.18
CA LYS A 21 -4.75 -8.81 24.03
C LYS A 21 -5.05 -9.85 22.97
N ALA A 22 -4.07 -10.68 22.60
CA ALA A 22 -4.23 -11.76 21.63
C ALA A 22 -5.31 -12.76 22.08
N ALA A 23 -5.30 -13.20 23.33
CA ALA A 23 -6.28 -14.12 23.89
C ALA A 23 -7.71 -13.52 23.81
N LYS A 24 -7.87 -12.23 24.10
CA LYS A 24 -9.14 -11.52 23.97
C LYS A 24 -9.63 -11.51 22.53
N THR A 25 -8.76 -11.19 21.56
CA THR A 25 -9.09 -11.18 20.11
C THR A 25 -9.46 -12.58 19.60
N LEU A 26 -8.79 -13.62 20.13
CA LEU A 26 -9.01 -15.00 19.73
C LEU A 26 -10.14 -15.70 20.50
N HIS A 27 -10.75 -15.03 21.47
CA HIS A 27 -11.79 -15.58 22.35
C HIS A 27 -11.35 -16.86 23.08
N VAL A 28 -10.13 -16.87 23.60
CA VAL A 28 -9.53 -17.99 24.33
C VAL A 28 -8.92 -17.55 25.65
N ALA A 29 -8.63 -18.51 26.55
CA ALA A 29 -7.93 -18.22 27.80
C ALA A 29 -6.46 -17.83 27.56
N ALA A 30 -5.96 -16.79 28.22
CA ALA A 30 -4.57 -16.37 28.11
C ALA A 30 -3.57 -17.47 28.55
N SER A 31 -3.95 -18.31 29.50
CA SER A 31 -3.18 -19.48 29.93
C SER A 31 -2.99 -20.51 28.79
N ALA A 32 -4.03 -20.71 27.95
CA ALA A 32 -3.90 -21.61 26.81
C ALA A 32 -2.91 -21.06 25.76
N VAL A 33 -2.99 -19.76 25.46
CA VAL A 33 -2.04 -19.12 24.54
C VAL A 33 -0.60 -19.20 25.08
N ASN A 34 -0.40 -18.90 26.36
CA ASN A 34 0.93 -18.97 26.98
C ASN A 34 1.50 -20.38 26.98
N ARG A 35 0.67 -21.40 27.21
CA ARG A 35 1.09 -22.79 27.16
C ARG A 35 1.63 -23.17 25.78
N TYR A 36 0.94 -22.82 24.71
CA TYR A 36 1.40 -23.11 23.35
C TYR A 36 2.71 -22.38 22.99
N ILE A 37 2.93 -21.18 23.51
CA ILE A 37 4.21 -20.48 23.35
C ILE A 37 5.31 -21.26 24.03
N LEU A 38 5.12 -21.66 25.30
CA LEU A 38 6.14 -22.40 26.07
C LEU A 38 6.43 -23.77 25.46
N GLU A 39 5.41 -24.53 25.03
CA GLU A 39 5.57 -25.82 24.35
C GLU A 39 6.43 -25.68 23.07
N LEU A 40 6.24 -24.58 22.30
CA LEU A 40 7.00 -24.35 21.07
C LEU A 40 8.41 -23.83 21.36
N GLU A 41 8.61 -23.00 22.37
CA GLU A 41 9.93 -22.55 22.82
C GLU A 41 10.78 -23.74 23.33
N GLU A 42 10.14 -24.70 24.02
CA GLU A 42 10.76 -25.95 24.45
C GLU A 42 11.13 -26.86 23.27
N GLU A 43 10.22 -27.04 22.30
CA GLU A 43 10.46 -27.82 21.08
C GLU A 43 11.63 -27.25 20.27
N LEU A 44 11.68 -25.92 20.11
CA LEU A 44 12.70 -25.23 19.34
C LEU A 44 14.00 -24.98 20.11
N GLN A 45 14.04 -25.26 21.42
CA GLN A 45 15.16 -24.94 22.32
C GLN A 45 15.62 -23.47 22.19
N ALA A 46 14.67 -22.56 21.88
CA ALA A 46 14.93 -21.14 21.69
C ALA A 46 13.73 -20.27 22.13
N PRO A 47 13.96 -19.15 22.81
CA PRO A 47 12.90 -18.22 23.13
C PRO A 47 12.36 -17.53 21.87
N ILE A 48 11.03 -17.47 21.75
CA ILE A 48 10.33 -16.79 20.64
C ILE A 48 10.07 -15.34 21.01
N PHE A 49 9.75 -15.07 22.29
CA PHE A 49 9.45 -13.75 22.77
C PHE A 49 10.38 -13.33 23.91
N GLU A 50 10.80 -12.07 23.85
CA GLU A 50 11.42 -11.37 24.96
C GLU A 50 10.35 -10.60 25.76
N ARG A 51 10.38 -10.71 27.09
CA ARG A 51 9.45 -9.99 27.99
C ARG A 51 10.03 -8.62 28.33
N LEU A 52 9.35 -7.58 27.90
CA LEU A 52 9.69 -6.19 28.19
C LEU A 52 8.69 -5.60 29.21
N PRO A 53 9.04 -4.52 29.93
CA PRO A 53 8.11 -3.85 30.85
C PRO A 53 6.80 -3.41 30.20
N ARG A 54 6.80 -3.18 28.89
CA ARG A 54 5.63 -2.74 28.10
C ARG A 54 5.07 -3.80 27.16
N GLY A 55 5.36 -5.06 27.36
CA GLY A 55 4.78 -6.15 26.55
C GLY A 55 5.80 -7.19 26.09
N LEU A 56 5.53 -7.80 24.95
CA LEU A 56 6.35 -8.83 24.33
C LEU A 56 6.95 -8.30 23.02
N LYS A 57 8.22 -8.62 22.78
CA LYS A 57 8.91 -8.38 21.50
C LYS A 57 9.43 -9.72 20.98
N LEU A 58 9.46 -9.88 19.66
CA LEU A 58 10.09 -11.06 19.04
C LEU A 58 11.60 -11.05 19.27
N THR A 59 12.15 -12.22 19.54
CA THR A 59 13.58 -12.50 19.42
C THR A 59 13.96 -12.74 17.95
N SER A 60 15.24 -12.85 17.62
CA SER A 60 15.66 -13.21 16.27
C SER A 60 15.12 -14.60 15.85
N SER A 61 15.09 -15.57 16.77
CA SER A 61 14.44 -16.88 16.54
C SER A 61 12.93 -16.74 16.33
N GLY A 62 12.30 -15.84 17.09
CA GLY A 62 10.89 -15.50 16.96
C GLY A 62 10.56 -14.88 15.61
N GLU A 63 11.38 -14.00 15.07
CA GLU A 63 11.18 -13.40 13.75
C GLU A 63 11.21 -14.45 12.64
N ILE A 64 12.17 -15.36 12.67
CA ILE A 64 12.27 -16.49 11.71
C ILE A 64 11.02 -17.38 11.81
N LEU A 65 10.62 -17.73 13.03
CA LEU A 65 9.47 -18.59 13.25
C LEU A 65 8.17 -17.93 12.81
N ILE A 66 7.95 -16.65 13.13
CA ILE A 66 6.74 -15.91 12.74
C ILE A 66 6.63 -15.80 11.23
N GLN A 67 7.73 -15.59 10.53
CA GLN A 67 7.74 -15.63 9.08
C GLN A 67 7.25 -16.99 8.56
N HIS A 68 7.80 -18.09 9.06
CA HIS A 68 7.38 -19.44 8.70
C HIS A 68 5.91 -19.71 9.03
N ILE A 69 5.45 -19.30 10.21
CA ILE A 69 4.03 -19.44 10.64
C ILE A 69 3.10 -18.72 9.63
N ARG A 70 3.42 -17.51 9.25
CA ARG A 70 2.62 -16.72 8.32
C ARG A 70 2.57 -17.36 6.93
N GLU A 71 3.70 -17.84 6.43
CA GLU A 71 3.78 -18.57 5.17
C GLU A 71 2.91 -19.84 5.21
N THR A 72 2.98 -20.60 6.31
CA THR A 72 2.19 -21.82 6.51
C THR A 72 0.68 -21.53 6.57
N LEU A 73 0.27 -20.54 7.35
CA LEU A 73 -1.15 -20.16 7.46
C LEU A 73 -1.70 -19.67 6.11
N GLN A 74 -0.90 -18.94 5.35
CA GLN A 74 -1.30 -18.45 4.04
C GLN A 74 -1.36 -19.60 3.01
N ALA A 75 -0.37 -20.52 2.99
CA ALA A 75 -0.42 -21.70 2.13
C ALA A 75 -1.68 -22.53 2.39
N HIS A 76 -2.06 -22.66 3.66
CA HIS A 76 -3.30 -23.34 4.05
C HIS A 76 -4.55 -22.62 3.55
N GLN A 77 -4.60 -21.27 3.65
CA GLN A 77 -5.72 -20.50 3.11
C GLN A 77 -5.82 -20.63 1.58
N LYS A 78 -4.70 -20.58 0.88
CA LYS A 78 -4.63 -20.76 -0.59
C LYS A 78 -5.14 -22.14 -1.01
N MET A 79 -4.68 -23.19 -0.35
CA MET A 79 -5.15 -24.57 -0.62
C MET A 79 -6.68 -24.65 -0.43
N ARG A 80 -7.22 -24.08 0.65
CA ARG A 80 -8.68 -24.06 0.88
C ARG A 80 -9.42 -23.31 -0.22
N ALA A 81 -8.90 -22.13 -0.64
CA ALA A 81 -9.49 -21.36 -1.71
C ALA A 81 -9.47 -22.12 -3.05
N GLN A 82 -8.37 -22.82 -3.37
CA GLN A 82 -8.26 -23.68 -4.55
C GLN A 82 -9.27 -24.82 -4.52
N ILE A 83 -9.42 -25.52 -3.39
CA ILE A 83 -10.42 -26.61 -3.24
C ILE A 83 -11.84 -26.05 -3.41
N GLN A 84 -12.12 -24.84 -2.89
CA GLN A 84 -13.43 -24.20 -3.06
C GLN A 84 -13.67 -23.76 -4.51
N SER A 85 -12.65 -23.28 -5.20
CA SER A 85 -12.70 -22.93 -6.64
C SER A 85 -13.05 -24.15 -7.51
N LEU A 86 -12.48 -25.33 -7.22
CA LEU A 86 -12.82 -26.57 -7.90
C LEU A 86 -14.31 -26.98 -7.75
N LYS A 87 -14.98 -26.48 -6.73
CA LYS A 87 -16.43 -26.68 -6.49
C LYS A 87 -17.32 -25.64 -7.18
N GLY A 88 -16.80 -24.85 -8.12
CA GLY A 88 -17.54 -23.80 -8.84
C GLY A 88 -17.90 -22.58 -7.98
N LEU A 89 -17.36 -22.49 -6.78
CA LEU A 89 -17.56 -21.35 -5.90
C LEU A 89 -16.40 -20.37 -6.09
N ASN A 90 -16.57 -19.34 -6.93
CA ASN A 90 -15.66 -18.18 -7.07
C ASN A 90 -15.62 -17.37 -5.77
N ARG A 91 -15.35 -18.04 -4.64
CA ARG A 91 -15.25 -17.43 -3.31
C ARG A 91 -13.78 -17.36 -2.92
N GLY A 92 -13.37 -16.21 -2.42
CA GLY A 92 -12.01 -16.01 -1.91
C GLY A 92 -11.91 -14.66 -1.20
N GLU A 93 -10.86 -14.50 -0.42
CA GLU A 93 -10.44 -13.21 0.12
C GLU A 93 -9.17 -12.80 -0.63
N VAL A 94 -9.10 -11.54 -1.03
CA VAL A 94 -7.89 -10.90 -1.57
C VAL A 94 -7.57 -9.70 -0.70
N VAL A 95 -6.36 -9.65 -0.18
CA VAL A 95 -5.86 -8.53 0.63
C VAL A 95 -4.93 -7.70 -0.21
N VAL A 96 -5.28 -6.43 -0.41
CA VAL A 96 -4.50 -5.48 -1.22
C VAL A 96 -3.94 -4.39 -0.32
N ALA A 97 -2.63 -4.21 -0.33
CA ALA A 97 -1.96 -3.10 0.33
C ALA A 97 -1.74 -1.95 -0.66
N THR A 98 -2.05 -0.73 -0.27
CA THR A 98 -1.94 0.45 -1.14
C THR A 98 -1.71 1.73 -0.33
N MET A 99 -1.55 2.86 -1.02
CA MET A 99 -1.44 4.18 -0.42
C MET A 99 -2.81 4.85 -0.27
N ALA A 100 -2.94 5.78 0.67
CA ALA A 100 -4.21 6.43 1.00
C ALA A 100 -4.90 7.10 -0.18
N THR A 101 -4.15 7.84 -0.99
CA THR A 101 -4.68 8.55 -2.17
C THR A 101 -5.16 7.59 -3.25
N LEU A 102 -4.37 6.56 -3.54
CA LEU A 102 -4.77 5.52 -4.49
C LEU A 102 -6.02 4.77 -4.00
N ALA A 103 -6.12 4.48 -2.70
CA ALA A 103 -7.29 3.83 -2.11
C ALA A 103 -8.55 4.68 -2.25
N ALA A 104 -8.43 5.99 -2.02
CA ALA A 104 -9.55 6.93 -2.13
C ALA A 104 -9.97 7.22 -3.59
N GLY A 105 -9.05 7.07 -4.54
CA GLY A 105 -9.25 7.29 -5.97
C GLY A 105 -9.32 5.98 -6.76
N ARG A 106 -8.38 5.81 -7.68
CA ARG A 106 -8.37 4.75 -8.70
C ARG A 106 -8.51 3.33 -8.16
N ILE A 107 -7.88 2.99 -7.03
CA ILE A 107 -8.04 1.64 -6.45
C ILE A 107 -9.47 1.44 -5.93
N GLY A 108 -10.08 2.47 -5.34
CA GLY A 108 -11.48 2.43 -4.93
C GLY A 108 -12.42 2.11 -6.09
N GLU A 109 -12.23 2.73 -7.25
CA GLU A 109 -12.98 2.48 -8.48
C GLU A 109 -12.77 1.04 -9.01
N ILE A 110 -11.50 0.58 -9.02
CA ILE A 110 -11.15 -0.79 -9.44
C ILE A 110 -11.84 -1.81 -8.51
N VAL A 111 -11.80 -1.58 -7.21
CA VAL A 111 -12.45 -2.44 -6.20
C VAL A 111 -13.97 -2.48 -6.41
N ALA A 112 -14.60 -1.34 -6.63
CA ALA A 112 -16.05 -1.25 -6.89
C ALA A 112 -16.43 -2.04 -8.16
N ALA A 113 -15.72 -1.79 -9.27
CA ALA A 113 -15.97 -2.47 -10.54
C ALA A 113 -15.69 -3.98 -10.48
N TYR A 114 -14.67 -4.41 -9.71
CA TYR A 114 -14.39 -5.81 -9.51
C TYR A 114 -15.51 -6.51 -8.68
N ARG A 115 -15.94 -5.86 -7.60
CA ARG A 115 -17.00 -6.36 -6.73
C ARG A 115 -18.34 -6.52 -7.45
N GLU A 116 -18.65 -5.64 -8.38
CA GLU A 116 -19.85 -5.74 -9.21
C GLU A 116 -19.84 -7.04 -10.04
N LYS A 117 -18.70 -7.39 -10.63
CA LYS A 117 -18.55 -8.61 -11.45
C LYS A 117 -18.32 -9.87 -10.62
N HIS A 118 -17.72 -9.75 -9.44
CA HIS A 118 -17.32 -10.86 -8.57
C HIS A 118 -17.83 -10.68 -7.14
N PRO A 119 -19.16 -10.67 -6.90
CA PRO A 119 -19.76 -10.34 -5.60
C PRO A 119 -19.41 -11.34 -4.49
N GLN A 120 -18.93 -12.52 -4.83
CA GLN A 120 -18.55 -13.57 -3.87
C GLN A 120 -17.06 -13.48 -3.42
N VAL A 121 -16.26 -12.62 -4.05
CA VAL A 121 -14.88 -12.38 -3.62
C VAL A 121 -14.86 -11.27 -2.59
N SER A 122 -14.31 -11.54 -1.42
CA SER A 122 -14.06 -10.53 -0.39
C SER A 122 -12.76 -9.80 -0.70
N LEU A 123 -12.80 -8.47 -0.67
CA LEU A 123 -11.61 -7.64 -0.83
C LEU A 123 -11.35 -6.90 0.49
N ARG A 124 -10.13 -6.96 0.99
CA ARG A 124 -9.65 -6.20 2.13
C ARG A 124 -8.54 -5.26 1.67
N ILE A 125 -8.77 -3.95 1.81
CA ILE A 125 -7.81 -2.92 1.43
C ILE A 125 -7.11 -2.44 2.69
N MET A 126 -5.78 -2.54 2.68
CA MET A 126 -4.92 -2.07 3.76
C MET A 126 -4.14 -0.87 3.27
N VAL A 127 -4.11 0.19 4.07
CA VAL A 127 -3.48 1.45 3.69
C VAL A 127 -2.23 1.67 4.53
N GLY A 128 -1.15 2.09 3.88
CA GLY A 128 0.11 2.41 4.53
C GLY A 128 0.99 3.32 3.66
N ASP A 129 2.15 3.70 4.20
CA ASP A 129 3.22 4.30 3.42
C ASP A 129 3.94 3.24 2.55
N ARG A 130 4.86 3.67 1.67
CA ARG A 130 5.54 2.77 0.72
C ARG A 130 6.28 1.60 1.40
N THR A 131 6.89 1.86 2.56
CA THR A 131 7.66 0.86 3.31
C THR A 131 6.72 -0.15 3.96
N THR A 132 5.69 0.34 4.64
CA THR A 132 4.66 -0.49 5.26
C THR A 132 3.92 -1.34 4.24
N VAL A 133 3.57 -0.79 3.07
CA VAL A 133 2.90 -1.52 1.98
C VAL A 133 3.77 -2.65 1.45
N ALA A 134 5.06 -2.40 1.20
CA ALA A 134 6.00 -3.43 0.76
C ALA A 134 6.15 -4.53 1.81
N GLU A 135 6.30 -4.15 3.08
CA GLU A 135 6.48 -5.10 4.19
C GLU A 135 5.22 -5.95 4.43
N MET A 136 4.02 -5.39 4.31
CA MET A 136 2.77 -6.16 4.39
C MET A 136 2.73 -7.31 3.38
N VAL A 137 3.21 -7.08 2.14
CA VAL A 137 3.28 -8.14 1.13
C VAL A 137 4.41 -9.11 1.42
N ALA A 138 5.60 -8.62 1.77
CA ALA A 138 6.77 -9.46 2.08
C ALA A 138 6.48 -10.43 3.23
N LEU A 139 5.77 -9.98 4.27
CA LEU A 139 5.35 -10.79 5.42
C LEU A 139 4.07 -11.60 5.18
N GLY A 140 3.45 -11.49 4.01
CA GLY A 140 2.21 -12.21 3.68
C GLY A 140 0.96 -11.71 4.39
N GLN A 141 0.96 -10.50 4.90
CA GLN A 141 -0.21 -9.85 5.46
C GLN A 141 -1.14 -9.32 4.37
N ALA A 142 -0.58 -9.03 3.18
CA ALA A 142 -1.31 -8.73 1.96
C ALA A 142 -0.87 -9.66 0.83
N ASP A 143 -1.77 -9.90 -0.13
CA ASP A 143 -1.51 -10.70 -1.33
C ASP A 143 -0.79 -9.88 -2.39
N LEU A 144 -1.20 -8.62 -2.53
CA LEU A 144 -0.74 -7.67 -3.55
C LEU A 144 -0.42 -6.32 -2.92
N ALA A 145 0.56 -5.62 -3.49
CA ALA A 145 0.78 -4.20 -3.31
C ALA A 145 0.51 -3.45 -4.61
N ILE A 146 -0.21 -2.34 -4.54
CA ILE A 146 -0.36 -1.37 -5.64
C ILE A 146 0.00 0.00 -5.07
N ALA A 147 1.20 0.49 -5.38
CA ALA A 147 1.71 1.73 -4.79
C ALA A 147 2.83 2.36 -5.62
N TYR A 148 3.08 3.64 -5.37
CA TYR A 148 4.16 4.39 -6.01
C TYR A 148 5.52 4.10 -5.37
N ASN A 149 6.55 4.01 -6.24
CA ASN A 149 7.96 4.01 -5.86
C ASN A 149 8.29 3.02 -4.73
N LEU A 150 7.71 1.82 -4.78
CA LEU A 150 7.99 0.77 -3.83
C LEU A 150 9.49 0.42 -3.86
N PRO A 151 10.10 0.13 -2.69
CA PRO A 151 11.50 -0.24 -2.61
C PRO A 151 11.77 -1.55 -3.35
N ASP A 152 12.99 -1.70 -3.87
CA ASP A 152 13.45 -2.97 -4.39
C ASP A 152 13.68 -3.94 -3.22
N ASP A 153 13.02 -5.09 -3.26
CA ASP A 153 13.08 -6.13 -2.23
C ASP A 153 13.06 -7.50 -2.91
N THR A 154 14.06 -8.32 -2.64
CA THR A 154 14.19 -9.67 -3.22
C THR A 154 13.07 -10.63 -2.79
N ARG A 155 12.35 -10.31 -1.73
CA ARG A 155 11.16 -11.05 -1.27
C ARG A 155 9.92 -10.78 -2.13
N LEU A 156 9.97 -9.73 -2.96
CA LEU A 156 8.87 -9.25 -3.79
C LEU A 156 9.16 -9.46 -5.27
N GLN A 157 8.10 -9.75 -6.03
CA GLN A 157 8.12 -9.86 -7.49
C GLN A 157 7.23 -8.79 -8.09
N ARG A 158 7.75 -8.08 -9.09
CA ARG A 158 7.00 -7.08 -9.83
C ARG A 158 6.17 -7.75 -10.92
N ALA A 159 4.84 -7.60 -10.82
CA ALA A 159 3.90 -8.07 -11.83
C ALA A 159 3.66 -7.03 -12.92
N ALA A 160 3.66 -5.74 -12.56
CA ALA A 160 3.53 -4.63 -13.52
C ALA A 160 4.22 -3.36 -12.98
N GLU A 161 4.64 -2.50 -13.91
CA GLU A 161 5.15 -1.16 -13.64
C GLU A 161 4.58 -0.19 -14.68
N PHE A 162 3.97 0.89 -14.20
CA PHE A 162 3.46 1.99 -15.01
C PHE A 162 4.26 3.25 -14.67
N ARG A 163 4.74 3.97 -15.70
CA ARG A 163 5.56 5.17 -15.54
C ARG A 163 4.79 6.38 -16.02
N HIS A 164 4.76 7.40 -15.24
CA HIS A 164 4.16 8.68 -15.59
C HIS A 164 4.88 9.85 -14.92
N ALA A 165 4.68 11.04 -15.46
CA ALA A 165 5.27 12.24 -14.88
C ALA A 165 4.49 12.68 -13.64
N LEU A 166 5.23 13.20 -12.64
CA LEU A 166 4.67 14.06 -11.60
C LEU A 166 4.15 15.34 -12.26
N GLY A 167 3.06 15.90 -11.78
CA GLY A 167 2.51 17.14 -12.32
C GLY A 167 2.35 18.23 -11.30
N ALA A 168 2.35 19.47 -11.77
CA ALA A 168 1.81 20.60 -11.03
C ALA A 168 0.29 20.53 -11.06
N VAL A 169 -0.32 20.75 -9.90
CA VAL A 169 -1.78 20.73 -9.72
C VAL A 169 -2.22 22.10 -9.22
N VAL A 170 -3.17 22.68 -9.92
CA VAL A 170 -3.59 24.08 -9.73
C VAL A 170 -5.10 24.24 -9.95
N ALA A 171 -5.67 25.34 -9.48
CA ALA A 171 -7.04 25.72 -9.81
C ALA A 171 -7.19 25.99 -11.33
N PRO A 172 -8.39 25.80 -11.93
CA PRO A 172 -8.65 26.12 -13.34
C PRO A 172 -8.41 27.61 -13.69
N THR A 173 -8.53 28.49 -12.71
CA THR A 173 -8.29 29.93 -12.87
C THR A 173 -6.81 30.34 -12.71
N HIS A 174 -5.93 29.39 -12.41
CA HIS A 174 -4.52 29.67 -12.20
C HIS A 174 -3.81 30.00 -13.53
N PRO A 175 -2.83 30.95 -13.55
CA PRO A 175 -2.12 31.31 -14.79
C PRO A 175 -1.42 30.16 -15.51
N LEU A 176 -1.03 29.11 -14.78
CA LEU A 176 -0.40 27.91 -15.36
C LEU A 176 -1.42 26.94 -15.98
N ALA A 177 -2.72 27.06 -15.66
CA ALA A 177 -3.74 26.06 -16.04
C ALA A 177 -3.89 25.85 -17.56
N THR A 178 -3.53 26.85 -18.38
CA THR A 178 -3.60 26.78 -19.84
C THR A 178 -2.37 26.12 -20.49
N ARG A 179 -1.33 25.82 -19.70
CA ARG A 179 -0.11 25.24 -20.22
C ARG A 179 -0.24 23.72 -20.38
N LYS A 180 0.32 23.18 -21.47
CA LYS A 180 0.38 21.72 -21.69
C LYS A 180 1.40 21.02 -20.80
N THR A 181 2.49 21.71 -20.49
CA THR A 181 3.55 21.24 -19.59
C THR A 181 4.15 22.44 -18.85
N VAL A 182 4.78 22.21 -17.70
CA VAL A 182 5.50 23.24 -16.95
C VAL A 182 6.85 22.71 -16.46
N ARG A 183 7.78 23.63 -16.22
CA ARG A 183 9.02 23.33 -15.49
C ARG A 183 8.82 23.61 -14.02
N MET A 184 9.59 22.97 -13.17
CA MET A 184 9.60 23.29 -11.73
C MET A 184 9.86 24.80 -11.51
N SER A 185 10.77 25.42 -12.28
CA SER A 185 11.08 26.85 -12.20
C SER A 185 9.85 27.76 -12.43
N ASP A 186 8.92 27.35 -13.27
CA ASP A 186 7.70 28.13 -13.53
C ASP A 186 6.76 28.08 -12.30
N CYS A 187 6.77 26.96 -11.58
CA CYS A 187 5.97 26.74 -10.38
C CYS A 187 6.51 27.51 -9.16
N LEU A 188 7.84 27.70 -9.07
CA LEU A 188 8.49 28.43 -7.98
C LEU A 188 8.12 29.93 -7.91
N LEU A 189 7.47 30.46 -8.94
CA LEU A 189 6.95 31.84 -8.96
C LEU A 189 5.67 32.03 -8.13
N TYR A 190 5.09 30.94 -7.63
CA TYR A 190 3.81 30.92 -6.93
C TYR A 190 3.94 30.33 -5.53
N PRO A 191 3.00 30.59 -4.63
CA PRO A 191 2.96 29.96 -3.31
C PRO A 191 2.85 28.44 -3.41
N LEU A 192 3.80 27.72 -2.82
CA LEU A 192 3.86 26.26 -2.88
C LEU A 192 3.17 25.62 -1.68
N VAL A 193 2.31 24.64 -1.95
CA VAL A 193 1.78 23.72 -0.96
C VAL A 193 2.48 22.38 -1.17
N LEU A 194 3.28 21.92 -0.21
CA LEU A 194 4.11 20.75 -0.38
C LEU A 194 3.78 19.66 0.64
N ALA A 195 4.03 18.43 0.20
CA ALA A 195 4.08 17.30 1.11
C ALA A 195 5.20 17.49 2.13
N ASP A 196 4.99 17.07 3.38
CA ASP A 196 6.05 16.97 4.36
C ASP A 196 6.99 15.79 4.06
N ARG A 197 8.08 15.68 4.82
CA ARG A 197 9.11 14.65 4.60
C ARG A 197 8.70 13.24 5.00
N SER A 198 7.52 13.05 5.62
CA SER A 198 6.99 11.72 5.91
C SER A 198 6.41 11.05 4.65
N LEU A 199 6.09 11.84 3.63
CA LEU A 199 5.59 11.34 2.35
C LEU A 199 6.73 11.23 1.32
N SER A 200 6.84 10.06 0.68
CA SER A 200 7.81 9.81 -0.40
C SER A 200 7.70 10.77 -1.58
N LEU A 201 6.53 11.39 -1.74
CA LEU A 201 6.28 12.43 -2.74
C LEU A 201 7.22 13.63 -2.57
N ARG A 202 7.57 14.01 -1.32
CA ARG A 202 8.48 15.11 -1.06
C ARG A 202 9.88 14.88 -1.65
N GLU A 203 10.41 13.67 -1.50
CA GLU A 203 11.71 13.29 -2.08
C GLU A 203 11.73 13.50 -3.60
N VAL A 204 10.63 13.11 -4.26
CA VAL A 204 10.52 13.25 -5.72
C VAL A 204 10.40 14.70 -6.15
N VAL A 205 9.61 15.50 -5.44
CA VAL A 205 9.49 16.94 -5.70
C VAL A 205 10.84 17.62 -5.53
N GLU A 206 11.59 17.30 -4.46
CA GLU A 206 12.93 17.84 -4.22
C GLU A 206 13.94 17.40 -5.32
N ALA A 207 13.87 16.15 -5.77
CA ALA A 207 14.72 15.64 -6.86
C ALA A 207 14.43 16.29 -8.23
N THR A 208 13.22 16.82 -8.40
CA THR A 208 12.79 17.52 -9.63
C THR A 208 13.18 18.99 -9.61
N ALA A 209 13.47 19.54 -8.43
CA ALA A 209 13.85 20.95 -8.27
C ALA A 209 15.24 21.23 -8.89
N PRO A 210 15.45 22.44 -9.46
CA PRO A 210 16.78 22.84 -9.91
C PRO A 210 17.79 22.77 -8.76
N ALA A 211 19.03 22.34 -9.03
CA ALA A 211 20.05 22.05 -8.01
C ALA A 211 20.36 23.21 -7.02
N ARG A 212 20.05 24.45 -7.38
CA ARG A 212 20.22 25.64 -6.53
C ARG A 212 18.92 26.23 -6.00
N ALA A 213 17.77 25.61 -6.32
CA ALA A 213 16.49 26.12 -5.86
C ALA A 213 16.16 25.56 -4.47
N THR A 214 15.82 26.44 -3.55
CA THR A 214 15.27 26.05 -2.26
C THR A 214 13.74 26.08 -2.38
N LEU A 215 13.11 24.92 -2.11
CA LEU A 215 11.66 24.83 -2.05
C LEU A 215 11.18 25.39 -0.70
N VAL A 216 10.57 26.56 -0.72
CA VAL A 216 10.00 27.20 0.46
C VAL A 216 8.49 27.12 0.38
N PRO A 217 7.84 26.13 1.03
CA PRO A 217 6.39 26.03 1.02
C PRO A 217 5.75 27.09 1.92
N VAL A 218 4.59 27.62 1.50
CA VAL A 218 3.72 28.42 2.37
C VAL A 218 2.88 27.52 3.27
N VAL A 219 2.62 26.27 2.84
CA VAL A 219 2.01 25.21 3.66
C VAL A 219 2.75 23.91 3.41
N GLU A 220 3.09 23.23 4.49
CA GLU A 220 3.66 21.87 4.47
C GLU A 220 2.73 20.93 5.25
N THR A 221 2.38 19.76 4.66
CA THR A 221 1.41 18.85 5.26
C THR A 221 1.65 17.39 4.80
N ASN A 222 1.25 16.43 5.63
CA ASN A 222 1.18 15.02 5.25
C ASN A 222 -0.22 14.61 4.72
N SER A 223 -1.13 15.55 4.57
CA SER A 223 -2.46 15.31 4.03
C SER A 223 -2.56 15.74 2.57
N MET A 224 -2.55 14.76 1.65
CA MET A 224 -2.71 15.05 0.21
C MET A 224 -4.09 15.65 -0.09
N GLU A 225 -5.10 15.33 0.70
CA GLU A 225 -6.43 15.93 0.57
C GLU A 225 -6.40 17.43 0.90
N LEU A 226 -5.64 17.83 1.94
CA LEU A 226 -5.43 19.26 2.22
C LEU A 226 -4.66 19.95 1.09
N MET A 227 -3.64 19.28 0.50
CA MET A 227 -2.92 19.80 -0.65
C MET A 227 -3.86 20.06 -1.82
N LYS A 228 -4.75 19.13 -2.17
CA LYS A 228 -5.77 19.30 -3.22
C LYS A 228 -6.70 20.45 -2.93
N ARG A 229 -7.21 20.54 -1.71
CA ARG A 229 -8.10 21.63 -1.28
C ARG A 229 -7.45 23.01 -1.42
N LEU A 230 -6.19 23.15 -1.03
CA LEU A 230 -5.47 24.42 -1.16
C LEU A 230 -5.18 24.74 -2.63
N ALA A 231 -4.88 23.74 -3.45
CA ALA A 231 -4.66 23.93 -4.89
C ALA A 231 -5.93 24.38 -5.65
N GLN A 232 -7.14 24.13 -5.13
CA GLN A 232 -8.39 24.65 -5.68
C GLN A 232 -8.50 26.17 -5.55
N THR A 233 -7.66 26.78 -4.71
CA THR A 233 -7.63 28.24 -4.51
C THR A 233 -6.36 28.82 -5.12
N ALA A 234 -6.51 29.63 -6.18
CA ALA A 234 -5.37 30.35 -6.75
C ALA A 234 -4.80 31.36 -5.75
N PRO A 235 -3.50 31.61 -5.74
CA PRO A 235 -2.48 31.20 -6.71
C PRO A 235 -1.64 29.98 -6.27
N HIS A 236 -2.16 29.08 -5.48
CA HIS A 236 -1.38 27.96 -4.93
C HIS A 236 -1.04 26.92 -6.00
N VAL A 237 0.18 26.39 -5.91
CA VAL A 237 0.66 25.27 -6.71
C VAL A 237 1.04 24.11 -5.78
N THR A 238 0.58 22.91 -6.09
CA THR A 238 1.05 21.68 -5.46
C THR A 238 1.51 20.66 -6.50
N PHE A 239 2.16 19.59 -6.08
CA PHE A 239 2.68 18.55 -6.96
C PHE A 239 2.11 17.20 -6.54
N LEU A 240 1.40 16.54 -7.47
CA LEU A 240 0.74 15.25 -7.23
C LEU A 240 0.93 14.34 -8.44
N ASN A 241 0.64 13.05 -8.27
CA ASN A 241 0.52 12.14 -9.39
C ASN A 241 -0.86 12.32 -10.05
N ARG A 242 -0.94 12.02 -11.33
CA ARG A 242 -2.19 12.16 -12.09
C ARG A 242 -3.36 11.39 -11.44
N LEU A 243 -3.13 10.12 -11.06
CA LEU A 243 -4.16 9.28 -10.46
C LEU A 243 -4.62 9.76 -9.07
N ASP A 244 -3.84 10.63 -8.42
CA ASP A 244 -4.22 11.20 -7.12
C ASP A 244 -5.27 12.32 -7.27
N VAL A 245 -5.45 12.86 -8.50
CA VAL A 245 -6.34 13.99 -8.82
C VAL A 245 -7.32 13.70 -9.95
N ASP A 246 -7.41 12.45 -10.39
CA ASP A 246 -8.27 12.03 -11.52
C ASP A 246 -9.71 12.53 -11.34
N ARG A 247 -10.27 12.37 -10.15
CA ARG A 247 -11.64 12.80 -9.83
C ARG A 247 -11.82 14.31 -9.99
N GLU A 248 -10.92 15.08 -9.40
CA GLU A 248 -10.96 16.54 -9.43
C GLU A 248 -10.73 17.11 -10.84
N MET A 249 -9.97 16.38 -11.67
CA MET A 249 -9.81 16.69 -13.09
C MET A 249 -11.11 16.46 -13.86
N VAL A 250 -11.80 15.35 -13.62
CA VAL A 250 -13.09 15.03 -14.27
C VAL A 250 -14.17 16.02 -13.85
N THR A 251 -14.20 16.45 -12.59
CA THR A 251 -15.16 17.46 -12.10
C THR A 251 -14.78 18.89 -12.48
N GLY A 252 -13.58 19.10 -13.05
CA GLY A 252 -13.08 20.42 -13.41
C GLY A 252 -12.66 21.29 -12.21
N GLU A 253 -12.46 20.69 -11.04
CA GLU A 253 -12.05 21.40 -9.82
C GLU A 253 -10.55 21.70 -9.81
N LEU A 254 -9.74 20.85 -10.47
CA LEU A 254 -8.30 20.98 -10.56
C LEU A 254 -7.82 20.72 -11.99
N VAL A 255 -6.66 21.30 -12.31
CA VAL A 255 -5.92 21.06 -13.55
C VAL A 255 -4.60 20.43 -13.20
N PHE A 256 -4.30 19.28 -13.83
CA PHE A 256 -3.01 18.59 -13.75
C PHE A 256 -2.16 18.97 -14.96
N ILE A 257 -0.93 19.42 -14.71
CA ILE A 257 0.01 19.86 -15.74
C ILE A 257 1.31 19.07 -15.57
N PRO A 258 1.67 18.17 -16.50
CA PRO A 258 2.89 17.38 -16.38
C PRO A 258 4.14 18.25 -16.23
N LEU A 259 4.99 17.90 -15.26
CA LEU A 259 6.32 18.49 -15.10
C LEU A 259 7.26 17.94 -16.16
N THR A 260 8.03 18.86 -16.78
CA THR A 260 9.13 18.50 -17.67
C THR A 260 10.46 18.52 -16.91
N GLY A 261 11.36 17.60 -17.26
CA GLY A 261 12.70 17.52 -16.67
C GLY A 261 13.05 16.14 -16.13
N THR A 262 14.30 15.98 -15.71
CA THR A 262 14.80 14.73 -15.11
C THR A 262 14.28 14.62 -13.67
N GLY A 263 13.93 13.40 -13.25
CA GLY A 263 13.50 13.13 -11.86
C GLY A 263 11.99 13.17 -11.61
N SER A 264 11.19 13.66 -12.58
CA SER A 264 9.72 13.75 -12.44
C SER A 264 8.98 12.43 -12.63
N LEU A 265 9.65 11.37 -13.09
CA LEU A 265 9.01 10.09 -13.37
C LEU A 265 8.67 9.34 -12.07
N GLN A 266 7.41 8.96 -11.98
CA GLN A 266 6.87 8.11 -10.94
C GLN A 266 6.65 6.70 -11.47
N ARG A 267 6.88 5.70 -10.62
CA ARG A 267 6.66 4.28 -10.93
C ARG A 267 5.52 3.74 -10.08
N LEU A 268 4.36 3.55 -10.66
CA LEU A 268 3.27 2.80 -10.03
C LEU A 268 3.55 1.32 -10.25
N ASN A 269 3.70 0.57 -9.17
CA ASN A 269 4.04 -0.84 -9.21
C ASN A 269 2.87 -1.69 -8.71
N ILE A 270 2.71 -2.87 -9.34
CA ILE A 270 1.95 -3.98 -8.77
C ILE A 270 2.97 -5.04 -8.37
N LEU A 271 3.05 -5.33 -7.06
CA LEU A 271 3.95 -6.33 -6.51
C LEU A 271 3.17 -7.44 -5.82
N HIS A 272 3.74 -8.63 -5.82
CA HIS A 272 3.35 -9.76 -4.98
C HIS A 272 4.61 -10.45 -4.42
N ARG A 273 4.47 -11.42 -3.54
CA ARG A 273 5.65 -12.15 -3.02
C ARG A 273 6.34 -12.94 -4.12
N ALA A 274 7.68 -12.92 -4.11
CA ALA A 274 8.51 -13.69 -5.05
C ALA A 274 8.36 -15.21 -4.84
N ARG A 275 8.16 -15.63 -3.59
CA ARG A 275 7.95 -17.04 -3.26
C ARG A 275 6.49 -17.30 -2.90
N GLY A 276 5.93 -18.37 -3.49
CA GLY A 276 4.51 -18.75 -3.33
C GLY A 276 3.62 -18.17 -4.43
N SER A 277 2.54 -18.87 -4.76
CA SER A 277 1.57 -18.46 -5.78
C SER A 277 0.47 -17.59 -5.16
N LEU A 278 -0.05 -16.63 -5.89
CA LEU A 278 -1.31 -15.99 -5.56
C LEU A 278 -2.46 -17.01 -5.56
N SER A 279 -3.50 -16.77 -4.79
CA SER A 279 -4.76 -17.51 -4.95
C SER A 279 -5.36 -17.23 -6.33
N HIS A 280 -6.28 -18.07 -6.79
CA HIS A 280 -7.01 -17.81 -8.05
C HIS A 280 -7.70 -16.44 -8.04
N ALA A 281 -8.39 -16.10 -6.93
CA ALA A 281 -8.99 -14.79 -6.76
C ALA A 281 -7.96 -13.65 -6.77
N GLY A 282 -6.79 -13.86 -6.12
CA GLY A 282 -5.69 -12.87 -6.11
C GLY A 282 -5.10 -12.65 -7.50
N SER A 283 -4.83 -13.73 -8.25
CA SER A 283 -4.33 -13.63 -9.63
C SER A 283 -5.33 -12.93 -10.54
N HIS A 284 -6.61 -13.28 -10.42
CA HIS A 284 -7.66 -12.68 -11.22
C HIS A 284 -7.87 -11.19 -10.88
N PHE A 285 -7.86 -10.83 -9.60
CA PHE A 285 -7.92 -9.42 -9.19
C PHE A 285 -6.69 -8.64 -9.68
N MET A 286 -5.50 -9.23 -9.59
CA MET A 286 -4.27 -8.60 -10.07
C MET A 286 -4.36 -8.30 -11.58
N GLN A 287 -4.78 -9.26 -12.39
CA GLN A 287 -4.97 -9.06 -13.83
C GLN A 287 -6.00 -7.97 -14.12
N PHE A 288 -7.15 -8.02 -13.44
CA PHE A 288 -8.20 -6.99 -13.58
C PHE A 288 -7.69 -5.59 -13.23
N ALA A 289 -6.89 -5.47 -12.15
CA ALA A 289 -6.29 -4.20 -11.74
C ALA A 289 -5.26 -3.71 -12.77
N GLN A 290 -4.44 -4.61 -13.33
CA GLN A 290 -3.49 -4.28 -14.40
C GLN A 290 -4.19 -3.69 -15.63
N GLU A 291 -5.24 -4.35 -16.13
CA GLU A 291 -6.01 -3.90 -17.29
C GLU A 291 -6.63 -2.52 -17.07
N ARG A 292 -7.21 -2.30 -15.88
CA ARG A 292 -7.83 -1.02 -15.51
C ARG A 292 -6.82 0.12 -15.33
N LEU A 293 -5.66 -0.19 -14.76
CA LEU A 293 -4.59 0.80 -14.62
C LEU A 293 -3.97 1.14 -15.97
N LEU A 294 -3.75 0.16 -16.84
CA LEU A 294 -3.23 0.40 -18.20
C LEU A 294 -4.14 1.36 -18.97
N ALA A 295 -5.45 1.10 -18.97
CA ALA A 295 -6.42 1.97 -19.64
C ALA A 295 -6.35 3.43 -19.15
N SER A 296 -6.04 3.65 -17.86
CA SER A 296 -5.92 5.01 -17.30
C SER A 296 -4.71 5.79 -17.83
N PHE A 297 -3.70 5.11 -18.36
CA PHE A 297 -2.51 5.74 -18.94
C PHE A 297 -2.59 5.90 -20.45
N ASP A 298 -3.41 5.08 -21.15
CA ASP A 298 -3.61 5.18 -22.62
C ASP A 298 -4.55 6.35 -22.99
N GLU A 299 -5.40 6.81 -22.09
CA GLU A 299 -6.30 7.97 -22.25
C GLU A 299 -5.60 9.32 -21.99
N SER A 300 -4.25 9.36 -21.94
CA SER A 300 -3.48 10.54 -21.46
C SER A 300 -2.66 11.19 -22.62
#